data_558dfaa70d8ad7adfc0cf95c2fdd3429
#
_entry.id   558dfaa70d8ad7adfc0cf95c2fdd3429
#
_cell.length_a   1.000
_cell.length_b   1.000
_cell.length_c   1.000
_cell.angle_alpha   90.00
_cell.angle_beta   90.00
_cell.angle_gamma   90.00
#
_symmetry.space_group_name_H-M   'P 1'
#
loop_
_entity.id
_entity.type
_entity.pdbx_description
1 polymer ?
#
loop_
_entity_poly.entity_id
_entity_poly.type
_entity_poly.pdbx_seq_one_letter_code
_entity_poly.pdbx_strand_id
1 'polypeptide(L)'
;MGKFLTALHVKTTGKEQFIEKFTQLMKKDGYVPCSEDEAAISYATAFSEGGWVTLSNGDSATTELSKTAKKIAEGMDTLCFTAEVVDSDFAILNLFAQNGSESGVIVGDGSGYGIEKAPILVDMWKPLIQSGDESEFVRTLGLENTFVEDMLYDIGKMLGITPSVMTWCYDEFEEEIGQDGNVISLSFRKAAEKKLSLNAAFKQVFGEALEPLGFKLIKSKYPYFVKVVSDEIIHCVTIANERADGRGYNGVIYKCFDVFCGVSTVYNSGIDFDTEPKRFHGSFDSVSEIYTKTHWRDCDMEYRASIMGFYYNPTSAAELIKVLKKALNVTCEIAIPVIDPIVTLERCMDYFELMRHWIYPTVGDSGESILCTRLFSADEYVMFCDRNCERELERCHREHNEERIKYLAETREEEKKKFYKFFTNPELQEWAPAELERRKKENTEKLREYGLNI
;
A
#
# COMPACT_ATOMS: atom_id res chain seq x y z
N MET A 1 11.94 -14.58 -32.23
CA MET A 1 11.21 -14.28 -30.98
C MET A 1 9.76 -14.40 -31.35
N GLY A 2 9.03 -15.31 -30.71
CA GLY A 2 7.63 -15.53 -31.02
C GLY A 2 6.74 -14.36 -30.58
N LYS A 3 5.51 -14.34 -31.07
CA LYS A 3 4.53 -13.31 -30.74
C LYS A 3 3.80 -13.63 -29.44
N PHE A 4 3.55 -12.62 -28.65
CA PHE A 4 2.66 -12.67 -27.48
C PHE A 4 1.50 -11.71 -27.73
N LEU A 5 0.31 -12.21 -27.56
CA LEU A 5 -0.90 -11.43 -27.83
C LEU A 5 -1.97 -11.80 -26.81
N THR A 6 -2.72 -10.80 -26.39
CA THR A 6 -3.90 -10.99 -25.54
C THR A 6 -5.02 -10.10 -26.05
N ALA A 7 -6.16 -10.68 -26.43
CA ALA A 7 -7.31 -9.95 -26.94
C ALA A 7 -8.63 -10.53 -26.40
N LEU A 8 -9.66 -9.68 -26.35
CA LEU A 8 -11.01 -10.03 -25.97
C LEU A 8 -11.96 -9.75 -27.14
N HIS A 9 -12.66 -10.77 -27.60
CA HIS A 9 -13.61 -10.68 -28.72
C HIS A 9 -15.02 -10.76 -28.16
N VAL A 10 -15.85 -9.76 -28.44
CA VAL A 10 -17.23 -9.63 -27.96
C VAL A 10 -18.21 -9.67 -29.12
N LYS A 11 -19.20 -10.58 -29.08
CA LYS A 11 -20.26 -10.60 -30.08
C LYS A 11 -21.20 -9.41 -29.86
N THR A 12 -21.51 -8.66 -30.91
CA THR A 12 -22.37 -7.47 -30.82
C THR A 12 -23.26 -7.32 -32.04
N THR A 13 -24.31 -6.53 -31.90
CA THR A 13 -25.23 -6.19 -33.00
C THR A 13 -24.88 -4.88 -33.68
N GLY A 14 -23.96 -4.08 -33.12
CA GLY A 14 -23.52 -2.82 -33.73
C GLY A 14 -22.55 -2.05 -32.83
N LYS A 15 -21.81 -1.13 -33.47
CA LYS A 15 -20.76 -0.31 -32.85
C LYS A 15 -21.30 0.58 -31.74
N GLU A 16 -22.33 1.36 -32.03
CA GLU A 16 -22.89 2.32 -31.09
C GLU A 16 -23.47 1.61 -29.85
N GLN A 17 -24.18 0.50 -30.08
CA GLN A 17 -24.77 -0.29 -29.01
C GLN A 17 -23.69 -0.90 -28.11
N PHE A 18 -22.59 -1.39 -28.71
CA PHE A 18 -21.47 -1.88 -27.93
C PHE A 18 -20.88 -0.78 -27.06
N ILE A 19 -20.53 0.37 -27.63
CA ILE A 19 -19.92 1.49 -26.91
C ILE A 19 -20.82 1.93 -25.75
N GLU A 20 -22.14 2.03 -25.99
CA GLU A 20 -23.10 2.41 -24.94
C GLU A 20 -23.12 1.41 -23.79
N LYS A 21 -23.33 0.11 -24.10
CA LYS A 21 -23.40 -0.95 -23.07
C LYS A 21 -22.09 -1.11 -22.33
N PHE A 22 -20.96 -1.07 -23.03
CA PHE A 22 -19.63 -1.16 -22.43
C PHE A 22 -19.36 0.04 -21.51
N THR A 23 -19.71 1.25 -21.95
CA THR A 23 -19.62 2.45 -21.11
C THR A 23 -20.50 2.35 -19.86
N GLN A 24 -21.71 1.79 -19.97
CA GLN A 24 -22.58 1.56 -18.81
C GLN A 24 -21.98 0.53 -17.84
N LEU A 25 -21.36 -0.52 -18.37
CA LEU A 25 -20.65 -1.54 -17.57
C LEU A 25 -19.47 -0.90 -16.82
N MET A 26 -18.65 -0.12 -17.50
CA MET A 26 -17.52 0.60 -16.89
C MET A 26 -17.98 1.60 -15.82
N LYS A 27 -19.14 2.27 -16.02
CA LYS A 27 -19.71 3.16 -15.00
C LYS A 27 -20.14 2.41 -13.73
N LYS A 28 -20.65 1.18 -13.84
CA LYS A 28 -20.97 0.35 -12.66
C LYS A 28 -19.72 -0.01 -11.86
N ASP A 29 -18.57 -0.15 -12.55
CA ASP A 29 -17.25 -0.38 -11.92
C ASP A 29 -16.58 0.93 -11.44
N GLY A 30 -17.29 2.07 -11.50
CA GLY A 30 -16.80 3.36 -11.03
C GLY A 30 -15.86 4.09 -12.02
N TYR A 31 -15.94 3.76 -13.31
CA TYR A 31 -15.17 4.44 -14.36
C TYR A 31 -16.09 5.35 -15.19
N VAL A 32 -15.52 6.44 -15.72
CA VAL A 32 -16.19 7.35 -16.64
C VAL A 32 -15.33 7.57 -17.88
N PRO A 33 -15.92 7.73 -19.06
CA PRO A 33 -15.19 8.06 -20.27
C PRO A 33 -14.35 9.33 -20.10
N CYS A 34 -13.17 9.35 -20.70
CA CYS A 34 -12.27 10.51 -20.69
C CYS A 34 -11.43 10.55 -21.98
N SER A 35 -10.60 11.58 -22.12
CA SER A 35 -9.54 11.60 -23.12
C SER A 35 -8.41 10.63 -22.75
N GLU A 36 -7.62 10.24 -23.72
CA GLU A 36 -6.56 9.23 -23.55
C GLU A 36 -5.49 9.67 -22.56
N ASP A 37 -5.13 10.95 -22.54
CA ASP A 37 -4.18 11.56 -21.60
C ASP A 37 -4.65 11.59 -20.13
N GLU A 38 -5.97 11.44 -19.89
CA GLU A 38 -6.55 11.34 -18.56
C GLU A 38 -6.87 9.89 -18.14
N ALA A 39 -6.64 8.92 -19.02
CA ALA A 39 -7.10 7.57 -18.83
C ALA A 39 -6.34 6.82 -17.72
N ALA A 40 -7.10 6.10 -16.91
CA ALA A 40 -6.58 5.08 -16.00
C ALA A 40 -6.54 3.70 -16.68
N ILE A 41 -7.36 3.51 -17.70
CA ILE A 41 -7.43 2.30 -18.53
C ILE A 41 -7.90 2.66 -19.93
N SER A 42 -7.23 2.15 -20.94
CA SER A 42 -7.59 2.32 -22.35
C SER A 42 -7.71 0.98 -23.05
N TYR A 43 -8.68 0.85 -23.93
CA TYR A 43 -8.87 -0.30 -24.78
C TYR A 43 -8.75 0.13 -26.24
N ALA A 44 -7.75 -0.37 -26.94
CA ALA A 44 -7.75 -0.34 -28.39
C ALA A 44 -8.86 -1.27 -28.88
N THR A 45 -9.77 -0.77 -29.69
CA THR A 45 -11.05 -1.42 -30.00
C THR A 45 -11.27 -1.46 -31.49
N ALA A 46 -11.33 -2.66 -32.07
CA ALA A 46 -11.59 -2.88 -33.50
C ALA A 46 -12.96 -3.50 -33.71
N PHE A 47 -13.68 -2.98 -34.73
CA PHE A 47 -15.01 -3.46 -35.13
C PHE A 47 -14.91 -4.28 -36.42
N SER A 48 -15.42 -5.52 -36.40
CA SER A 48 -15.44 -6.42 -37.55
C SER A 48 -16.87 -6.50 -38.14
N GLU A 49 -16.98 -6.58 -39.45
CA GLU A 49 -18.26 -6.67 -40.17
C GLU A 49 -19.13 -7.86 -39.73
N GLY A 50 -18.53 -8.95 -39.31
CA GLY A 50 -19.22 -10.12 -38.76
C GLY A 50 -19.89 -9.91 -37.40
N GLY A 51 -20.01 -8.68 -36.93
CA GLY A 51 -20.64 -8.35 -35.65
C GLY A 51 -19.79 -8.75 -34.43
N TRP A 52 -18.49 -8.52 -34.54
CA TRP A 52 -17.55 -8.69 -33.45
C TRP A 52 -16.84 -7.39 -33.11
N VAL A 53 -16.55 -7.24 -31.86
CA VAL A 53 -15.68 -6.18 -31.34
C VAL A 53 -14.50 -6.83 -30.67
N THR A 54 -13.29 -6.45 -31.05
CA THR A 54 -12.06 -6.89 -30.41
C THR A 54 -11.50 -5.78 -29.55
N LEU A 55 -11.24 -6.09 -28.28
CA LEU A 55 -10.62 -5.21 -27.31
C LEU A 55 -9.21 -5.70 -26.98
N SER A 56 -8.24 -4.84 -27.02
CA SER A 56 -6.89 -5.09 -26.52
C SER A 56 -6.50 -4.03 -25.51
N ASN A 57 -5.82 -4.44 -24.45
CA ASN A 57 -5.28 -3.57 -23.42
C ASN A 57 -3.85 -4.02 -23.12
N GLY A 58 -2.87 -3.19 -23.41
CA GLY A 58 -1.45 -3.52 -23.33
C GLY A 58 -0.94 -3.98 -21.96
N ASP A 59 -1.69 -3.66 -20.90
CA ASP A 59 -1.28 -3.93 -19.50
C ASP A 59 -1.98 -5.15 -18.87
N SER A 60 -2.85 -5.85 -19.60
CA SER A 60 -3.69 -6.89 -19.00
C SER A 60 -2.98 -8.24 -18.92
N ALA A 61 -2.71 -8.71 -17.70
CA ALA A 61 -2.44 -10.12 -17.47
C ALA A 61 -3.68 -10.96 -17.85
N THR A 62 -3.49 -12.14 -18.43
CA THR A 62 -4.53 -13.07 -18.92
C THR A 62 -5.67 -13.32 -17.94
N THR A 63 -5.34 -13.44 -16.64
CA THR A 63 -6.34 -13.63 -15.58
C THR A 63 -7.27 -12.45 -15.40
N GLU A 64 -6.83 -11.23 -15.68
CA GLU A 64 -7.66 -10.03 -15.60
C GLU A 64 -8.58 -9.93 -16.82
N LEU A 65 -8.09 -10.31 -18.00
CA LEU A 65 -8.87 -10.30 -19.23
C LEU A 65 -10.03 -11.32 -19.18
N SER A 66 -9.80 -12.50 -18.64
CA SER A 66 -10.85 -13.52 -18.43
C SER A 66 -11.92 -13.05 -17.46
N LYS A 67 -11.55 -12.34 -16.38
CA LYS A 67 -12.52 -11.71 -15.46
C LYS A 67 -13.34 -10.63 -16.15
N THR A 68 -12.70 -9.83 -16.99
CA THR A 68 -13.36 -8.78 -17.79
C THR A 68 -14.31 -9.40 -18.82
N ALA A 69 -13.88 -10.47 -19.50
CA ALA A 69 -14.71 -11.23 -20.44
C ALA A 69 -15.99 -11.76 -19.78
N LYS A 70 -15.86 -12.39 -18.61
CA LYS A 70 -17.01 -12.89 -17.87
C LYS A 70 -17.99 -11.79 -17.48
N LYS A 71 -17.51 -10.68 -16.96
CA LYS A 71 -18.33 -9.50 -16.66
C LYS A 71 -19.04 -8.93 -17.87
N ILE A 72 -18.36 -8.90 -19.03
CA ILE A 72 -18.96 -8.42 -20.29
C ILE A 72 -20.05 -9.40 -20.75
N ALA A 73 -19.77 -10.70 -20.75
CA ALA A 73 -20.73 -11.71 -21.13
C ALA A 73 -22.04 -11.59 -20.32
N GLU A 74 -21.90 -11.54 -18.99
CA GLU A 74 -23.04 -11.40 -18.07
C GLU A 74 -23.72 -10.02 -18.16
N GLY A 75 -22.93 -8.93 -18.13
CA GLY A 75 -23.43 -7.54 -18.03
C GLY A 75 -24.00 -6.99 -19.33
N MET A 76 -23.59 -7.52 -20.48
CA MET A 76 -24.05 -7.09 -21.81
C MET A 76 -24.99 -8.11 -22.46
N ASP A 77 -25.23 -9.25 -21.81
CA ASP A 77 -26.07 -10.32 -22.33
C ASP A 77 -25.59 -10.82 -23.70
N THR A 78 -24.32 -11.24 -23.76
CA THR A 78 -23.67 -11.63 -25.02
C THR A 78 -22.66 -12.75 -24.84
N LEU A 79 -22.16 -13.25 -25.94
CA LEU A 79 -21.03 -14.17 -25.98
C LEU A 79 -19.74 -13.38 -26.16
N CYS A 80 -18.71 -13.76 -25.45
CA CYS A 80 -17.38 -13.23 -25.67
C CYS A 80 -16.31 -14.32 -25.42
N PHE A 81 -15.14 -14.17 -26.02
CA PHE A 81 -14.02 -15.05 -25.74
C PHE A 81 -12.72 -14.26 -25.64
N THR A 82 -11.79 -14.79 -24.86
CA THR A 82 -10.40 -14.32 -24.82
C THR A 82 -9.55 -15.14 -25.77
N ALA A 83 -8.59 -14.49 -26.43
CA ALA A 83 -7.52 -15.14 -27.19
C ALA A 83 -6.19 -14.76 -26.57
N GLU A 84 -5.39 -15.77 -26.20
CA GLU A 84 -4.05 -15.60 -25.67
C GLU A 84 -3.08 -16.43 -26.51
N VAL A 85 -2.09 -15.76 -27.12
CA VAL A 85 -1.00 -16.40 -27.87
C VAL A 85 0.26 -16.40 -27.02
N VAL A 86 0.91 -17.53 -26.93
CA VAL A 86 2.15 -17.72 -26.18
C VAL A 86 3.27 -18.14 -27.14
N ASP A 87 4.23 -17.24 -27.33
CA ASP A 87 5.46 -17.42 -28.11
C ASP A 87 5.25 -17.98 -29.55
N SER A 88 4.10 -17.67 -30.18
CA SER A 88 3.67 -18.20 -31.47
C SER A 88 3.52 -19.73 -31.56
N ASP A 89 3.64 -20.45 -30.45
CA ASP A 89 3.56 -21.92 -30.39
C ASP A 89 2.14 -22.42 -30.23
N PHE A 90 1.37 -21.75 -29.39
CA PHE A 90 -0.02 -22.12 -29.15
C PHE A 90 -0.86 -20.91 -28.73
N ALA A 91 -2.19 -21.06 -28.81
CA ALA A 91 -3.14 -20.10 -28.28
C ALA A 91 -4.17 -20.79 -27.38
N ILE A 92 -4.66 -20.05 -26.40
CA ILE A 92 -5.78 -20.44 -25.54
C ILE A 92 -6.96 -19.52 -25.89
N LEU A 93 -8.09 -20.12 -26.28
CA LEU A 93 -9.34 -19.42 -26.50
C LEU A 93 -10.34 -19.83 -25.40
N ASN A 94 -10.77 -18.87 -24.57
CA ASN A 94 -11.77 -19.13 -23.53
C ASN A 94 -13.06 -18.38 -23.86
N LEU A 95 -14.13 -19.12 -24.17
CA LEU A 95 -15.46 -18.62 -24.48
C LEU A 95 -16.31 -18.53 -23.19
N PHE A 96 -16.98 -17.40 -23.03
CA PHE A 96 -17.87 -17.09 -21.91
C PHE A 96 -19.26 -16.76 -22.43
N ALA A 97 -20.27 -17.37 -21.83
CA ALA A 97 -21.69 -17.08 -22.11
C ALA A 97 -22.34 -16.33 -20.96
N GLN A 98 -23.45 -15.65 -21.25
CA GLN A 98 -24.22 -14.86 -20.27
C GLN A 98 -24.70 -15.67 -19.06
N ASN A 99 -24.95 -16.97 -19.22
CA ASN A 99 -25.39 -17.88 -18.14
C ASN A 99 -24.23 -18.39 -17.27
N GLY A 100 -23.02 -17.88 -17.45
CA GLY A 100 -21.83 -18.31 -16.74
C GLY A 100 -21.18 -19.59 -17.28
N SER A 101 -21.69 -20.18 -18.39
CA SER A 101 -21.03 -21.31 -19.04
C SER A 101 -19.72 -20.89 -19.69
N GLU A 102 -18.72 -21.76 -19.61
CA GLU A 102 -17.37 -21.51 -20.14
C GLU A 102 -16.93 -22.71 -21.01
N SER A 103 -16.19 -22.43 -22.09
CA SER A 103 -15.58 -23.46 -22.93
C SER A 103 -14.19 -22.99 -23.39
N GLY A 104 -13.15 -23.73 -22.99
CA GLY A 104 -11.76 -23.47 -23.42
C GLY A 104 -11.36 -24.37 -24.59
N VAL A 105 -10.62 -23.83 -25.54
CA VAL A 105 -9.98 -24.59 -26.61
C VAL A 105 -8.51 -24.17 -26.73
N ILE A 106 -7.65 -25.14 -27.07
CA ILE A 106 -6.23 -24.92 -27.32
C ILE A 106 -5.99 -25.09 -28.81
N VAL A 107 -5.34 -24.10 -29.40
CA VAL A 107 -4.93 -24.05 -30.78
C VAL A 107 -3.41 -24.21 -30.82
N GLY A 108 -2.88 -25.05 -31.71
CA GLY A 108 -1.44 -25.34 -31.79
C GLY A 108 -0.95 -26.37 -30.75
N ASP A 109 0.35 -26.40 -30.48
CA ASP A 109 0.98 -27.37 -29.57
C ASP A 109 1.47 -26.72 -28.27
N GLY A 110 0.69 -26.91 -27.20
CA GLY A 110 1.07 -26.43 -25.86
C GLY A 110 1.86 -27.46 -25.03
N SER A 111 2.21 -28.62 -25.58
CA SER A 111 2.83 -29.72 -24.82
C SER A 111 4.19 -29.33 -24.21
N GLY A 112 4.97 -28.50 -24.90
CA GLY A 112 6.24 -27.96 -24.41
C GLY A 112 6.11 -27.08 -23.15
N TYR A 113 4.92 -26.59 -22.88
CA TYR A 113 4.57 -25.75 -21.72
C TYR A 113 3.77 -26.52 -20.65
N GLY A 114 3.64 -27.85 -20.80
CA GLY A 114 2.88 -28.69 -19.88
C GLY A 114 1.36 -28.53 -19.98
N ILE A 115 0.87 -27.98 -21.11
CA ILE A 115 -0.56 -27.78 -21.36
C ILE A 115 -1.08 -28.97 -22.16
N GLU A 116 -1.98 -29.75 -21.55
CA GLU A 116 -2.65 -30.87 -22.23
C GLU A 116 -3.88 -30.36 -22.99
N LYS A 117 -4.07 -30.86 -24.24
CA LYS A 117 -5.28 -30.59 -25.02
C LYS A 117 -6.48 -31.22 -24.33
N ALA A 118 -7.36 -30.38 -23.78
CA ALA A 118 -8.64 -30.84 -23.28
C ALA A 118 -9.61 -31.20 -24.42
N PRO A 119 -10.57 -32.09 -24.21
CA PRO A 119 -11.63 -32.34 -25.19
C PRO A 119 -12.38 -31.04 -25.51
N ILE A 120 -12.51 -30.73 -26.79
CA ILE A 120 -13.12 -29.48 -27.27
C ILE A 120 -14.64 -29.59 -27.10
N LEU A 121 -15.23 -28.75 -26.25
CA LEU A 121 -16.67 -28.57 -26.14
C LEU A 121 -17.18 -27.67 -27.26
N VAL A 122 -17.29 -28.22 -28.47
CA VAL A 122 -17.60 -27.46 -29.70
C VAL A 122 -19.03 -26.90 -29.70
N ASP A 123 -19.94 -27.46 -28.95
CA ASP A 123 -21.35 -27.08 -28.93
C ASP A 123 -21.55 -25.58 -28.62
N MET A 124 -20.71 -24.99 -27.75
CA MET A 124 -20.76 -23.55 -27.47
C MET A 124 -20.21 -22.68 -28.59
N TRP A 125 -19.27 -23.21 -29.41
CA TRP A 125 -18.65 -22.49 -30.53
C TRP A 125 -19.46 -22.55 -31.81
N LYS A 126 -20.22 -23.63 -31.99
CA LYS A 126 -21.02 -23.91 -33.20
C LYS A 126 -21.93 -22.73 -33.61
N PRO A 127 -22.68 -22.06 -32.70
CA PRO A 127 -23.52 -20.91 -33.07
C PRO A 127 -22.71 -19.71 -33.56
N LEU A 128 -21.42 -19.65 -33.35
CA LEU A 128 -20.54 -18.54 -33.71
C LEU A 128 -19.93 -18.71 -35.10
N ILE A 129 -19.93 -19.92 -35.67
CA ILE A 129 -19.36 -20.21 -36.98
C ILE A 129 -20.25 -19.58 -38.06
N GLN A 130 -19.70 -18.62 -38.81
CA GLN A 130 -20.40 -17.89 -39.88
C GLN A 130 -20.01 -18.41 -41.28
N SER A 131 -18.82 -18.99 -41.44
CA SER A 131 -18.38 -19.62 -42.68
C SER A 131 -17.70 -20.95 -42.38
N GLY A 132 -17.82 -21.91 -43.32
CA GLY A 132 -17.38 -23.29 -43.08
C GLY A 132 -18.39 -24.08 -42.19
N ASP A 133 -17.96 -25.22 -41.68
CA ASP A 133 -18.75 -26.07 -40.80
C ASP A 133 -17.98 -26.44 -39.52
N GLU A 134 -18.66 -27.10 -38.60
CA GLU A 134 -18.10 -27.55 -37.34
C GLU A 134 -16.86 -28.45 -37.51
N SER A 135 -16.90 -29.33 -38.51
CA SER A 135 -15.79 -30.27 -38.78
C SER A 135 -14.55 -29.50 -39.28
N GLU A 136 -14.75 -28.49 -40.07
CA GLU A 136 -13.68 -27.61 -40.53
C GLU A 136 -13.09 -26.79 -39.39
N PHE A 137 -13.94 -26.26 -38.52
CA PHE A 137 -13.50 -25.53 -37.31
C PHE A 137 -12.65 -26.42 -36.42
N VAL A 138 -13.12 -27.64 -36.07
CA VAL A 138 -12.37 -28.60 -35.26
C VAL A 138 -11.06 -28.99 -35.92
N ARG A 139 -11.07 -29.20 -37.26
CA ARG A 139 -9.86 -29.50 -38.03
C ARG A 139 -8.84 -28.36 -37.94
N THR A 140 -9.30 -27.10 -38.07
CA THR A 140 -8.44 -25.91 -37.96
C THR A 140 -7.79 -25.80 -36.58
N LEU A 141 -8.52 -26.06 -35.51
CA LEU A 141 -7.98 -26.09 -34.13
C LEU A 141 -6.89 -27.15 -33.94
N GLY A 142 -6.91 -28.23 -34.71
CA GLY A 142 -5.99 -29.36 -34.59
C GLY A 142 -4.83 -29.33 -35.59
N LEU A 143 -4.69 -28.32 -36.43
CA LEU A 143 -3.58 -28.23 -37.39
C LEU A 143 -2.24 -28.07 -36.66
N GLU A 144 -1.22 -28.77 -37.18
CA GLU A 144 0.17 -28.59 -36.73
C GLU A 144 0.86 -27.63 -37.68
N ASN A 145 0.77 -26.36 -37.41
CA ASN A 145 1.42 -25.32 -38.21
C ASN A 145 2.65 -24.76 -37.46
N THR A 146 3.50 -24.08 -38.21
CA THR A 146 4.70 -23.46 -37.67
C THR A 146 4.36 -22.29 -36.73
N PHE A 147 3.29 -21.56 -37.02
CA PHE A 147 2.82 -20.41 -36.24
C PHE A 147 1.33 -20.49 -35.98
N VAL A 148 0.96 -20.29 -34.73
CA VAL A 148 -0.45 -20.36 -34.31
C VAL A 148 -1.28 -19.19 -34.87
N GLU A 149 -0.66 -18.09 -35.20
CA GLU A 149 -1.30 -16.91 -35.81
C GLU A 149 -1.99 -17.23 -37.12
N ASP A 150 -1.41 -18.14 -37.96
CA ASP A 150 -2.04 -18.58 -39.21
C ASP A 150 -3.37 -19.31 -38.94
N MET A 151 -3.40 -20.13 -37.89
CA MET A 151 -4.60 -20.83 -37.45
C MET A 151 -5.65 -19.85 -36.92
N LEU A 152 -5.23 -18.87 -36.12
CA LEU A 152 -6.12 -17.81 -35.58
C LEU A 152 -6.68 -16.95 -36.72
N TYR A 153 -5.90 -16.67 -37.74
CA TYR A 153 -6.34 -15.96 -38.93
C TYR A 153 -7.49 -16.70 -39.64
N ASP A 154 -7.39 -18.01 -39.79
CA ASP A 154 -8.44 -18.83 -40.37
C ASP A 154 -9.66 -18.99 -39.44
N ILE A 155 -9.45 -19.15 -38.14
CA ILE A 155 -10.51 -19.14 -37.12
C ILE A 155 -11.27 -17.80 -37.19
N GLY A 156 -10.56 -16.67 -37.30
CA GLY A 156 -11.16 -15.36 -37.46
C GLY A 156 -12.12 -15.28 -38.66
N LYS A 157 -11.73 -15.79 -39.83
CA LYS A 157 -12.62 -15.90 -40.99
C LYS A 157 -13.87 -16.71 -40.69
N MET A 158 -13.70 -17.86 -40.05
CA MET A 158 -14.81 -18.75 -39.73
C MET A 158 -15.80 -18.12 -38.75
N LEU A 159 -15.34 -17.34 -37.80
CA LEU A 159 -16.16 -16.63 -36.82
C LEU A 159 -16.70 -15.27 -37.32
N GLY A 160 -16.24 -14.78 -38.47
CA GLY A 160 -16.61 -13.47 -38.99
C GLY A 160 -15.91 -12.29 -38.27
N ILE A 161 -14.74 -12.57 -37.65
CA ILE A 161 -13.84 -11.53 -37.16
C ILE A 161 -12.88 -11.17 -38.31
N THR A 162 -12.53 -9.90 -38.43
CA THR A 162 -11.52 -9.46 -39.38
C THR A 162 -10.22 -10.25 -39.09
N PRO A 163 -9.71 -11.06 -40.06
CA PRO A 163 -8.68 -12.04 -39.75
C PRO A 163 -7.39 -11.45 -39.19
N SER A 164 -6.96 -10.29 -39.67
CA SER A 164 -5.79 -9.57 -39.15
C SER A 164 -6.00 -9.17 -37.65
N VAL A 165 -7.21 -8.76 -37.29
CA VAL A 165 -7.55 -8.37 -35.92
C VAL A 165 -7.45 -9.52 -34.91
N MET A 166 -7.64 -10.78 -35.36
CA MET A 166 -7.43 -11.96 -34.51
C MET A 166 -5.97 -12.16 -34.11
N THR A 167 -5.06 -11.57 -34.83
CA THR A 167 -3.61 -11.78 -34.66
C THR A 167 -2.85 -10.52 -34.29
N TRP A 168 -3.54 -9.38 -34.13
CA TRP A 168 -2.90 -8.13 -33.73
C TRP A 168 -2.51 -8.15 -32.23
N CYS A 169 -1.27 -7.75 -31.95
CA CYS A 169 -0.87 -7.35 -30.62
C CYS A 169 -1.30 -5.89 -30.33
N TYR A 170 -1.11 -5.42 -29.11
CA TYR A 170 -1.54 -4.08 -28.71
C TYR A 170 -0.93 -2.97 -29.59
N ASP A 171 0.35 -3.06 -29.90
CA ASP A 171 1.05 -2.06 -30.72
C ASP A 171 0.45 -1.94 -32.15
N GLU A 172 0.08 -3.08 -32.75
CA GLU A 172 -0.59 -3.11 -34.03
C GLU A 172 -1.97 -2.47 -34.03
N PHE A 173 -2.72 -2.61 -32.91
CA PHE A 173 -3.97 -1.87 -32.70
C PHE A 173 -3.74 -0.37 -32.58
N GLU A 174 -2.70 0.07 -31.86
CA GLU A 174 -2.38 1.49 -31.68
C GLU A 174 -2.06 2.16 -33.00
N GLU A 175 -1.32 1.49 -33.89
CA GLU A 175 -0.95 2.00 -35.23
C GLU A 175 -2.18 2.23 -36.13
N GLU A 176 -3.26 1.46 -35.95
CA GLU A 176 -4.47 1.52 -36.76
C GLU A 176 -5.57 2.47 -36.16
N ILE A 177 -5.40 2.97 -34.96
CA ILE A 177 -6.37 3.89 -34.34
C ILE A 177 -6.57 5.12 -35.21
N GLY A 178 -7.81 5.30 -35.65
CA GLY A 178 -8.22 6.46 -36.42
C GLY A 178 -7.93 6.41 -37.93
N GLN A 179 -7.27 5.36 -38.47
CA GLN A 179 -6.94 5.28 -39.90
C GLN A 179 -8.19 4.99 -40.75
N ASP A 180 -9.02 4.03 -40.38
CA ASP A 180 -10.19 3.59 -41.16
C ASP A 180 -11.54 3.81 -40.47
N GLY A 181 -11.54 4.36 -39.26
CA GLY A 181 -12.73 4.59 -38.43
C GLY A 181 -13.31 3.32 -37.77
N ASN A 182 -12.76 2.13 -38.06
CA ASN A 182 -13.17 0.87 -37.43
C ASN A 182 -12.33 0.54 -36.21
N VAL A 183 -11.19 1.18 -36.04
CA VAL A 183 -10.32 1.06 -34.86
C VAL A 183 -10.37 2.39 -34.08
N ILE A 184 -10.75 2.30 -32.82
CA ILE A 184 -10.86 3.45 -31.90
C ILE A 184 -10.24 3.14 -30.55
N SER A 185 -9.89 4.19 -29.81
CA SER A 185 -9.53 4.07 -28.39
C SER A 185 -10.76 4.33 -27.52
N LEU A 186 -11.04 3.43 -26.57
CA LEU A 186 -12.05 3.63 -25.51
C LEU A 186 -11.32 3.83 -24.20
N SER A 187 -11.25 5.06 -23.74
CA SER A 187 -10.49 5.47 -22.59
C SER A 187 -11.40 5.84 -21.43
N PHE A 188 -11.02 5.36 -20.22
CA PHE A 188 -11.80 5.55 -19.02
C PHE A 188 -10.88 5.97 -17.87
N ARG A 189 -11.35 6.95 -17.08
CA ARG A 189 -10.76 7.27 -15.79
C ARG A 189 -11.69 6.87 -14.66
N LYS A 190 -11.16 6.64 -13.49
CA LYS A 190 -12.02 6.47 -12.32
C LYS A 190 -12.88 7.71 -12.15
N ALA A 191 -14.19 7.52 -11.98
CA ALA A 191 -15.09 8.60 -11.59
C ALA A 191 -14.47 9.26 -10.36
N ALA A 192 -14.41 10.60 -10.36
CA ALA A 192 -13.78 11.35 -9.29
C ALA A 192 -14.47 10.97 -7.97
N GLU A 193 -13.91 9.98 -7.28
CA GLU A 193 -14.24 9.79 -5.88
C GLU A 193 -13.93 11.12 -5.19
N LYS A 194 -14.85 11.55 -4.31
CA LYS A 194 -14.60 12.70 -3.45
C LYS A 194 -13.23 12.50 -2.84
N LYS A 195 -12.22 13.29 -3.26
CA LYS A 195 -10.82 13.14 -2.78
C LYS A 195 -10.85 13.20 -1.27
N LEU A 196 -10.78 12.06 -0.63
CA LEU A 196 -10.66 11.97 0.80
C LEU A 196 -9.20 12.24 1.14
N SER A 197 -8.90 13.35 1.82
CA SER A 197 -7.54 13.63 2.23
C SER A 197 -7.08 12.61 3.29
N LEU A 198 -5.78 12.30 3.32
CA LEU A 198 -5.20 11.40 4.32
C LEU A 198 -5.62 11.80 5.74
N ASN A 199 -5.51 13.09 6.09
CA ASN A 199 -5.88 13.58 7.41
C ASN A 199 -7.36 13.40 7.74
N ALA A 200 -8.27 13.58 6.76
CA ALA A 200 -9.71 13.37 6.97
C ALA A 200 -10.03 11.88 7.16
N ALA A 201 -9.43 11.02 6.33
CA ALA A 201 -9.59 9.59 6.44
C ALA A 201 -9.01 9.03 7.76
N PHE A 202 -7.85 9.53 8.18
CA PHE A 202 -7.23 9.16 9.46
C PHE A 202 -8.13 9.54 10.63
N LYS A 203 -8.64 10.78 10.67
CA LYS A 203 -9.56 11.23 11.72
C LYS A 203 -10.78 10.33 11.83
N GLN A 204 -11.35 9.91 10.72
CA GLN A 204 -12.50 9.02 10.69
C GLN A 204 -12.13 7.62 11.20
N VAL A 205 -11.14 6.96 10.58
CA VAL A 205 -10.80 5.56 10.85
C VAL A 205 -10.24 5.37 12.26
N PHE A 206 -9.34 6.26 12.68
CA PHE A 206 -8.71 6.17 14.01
C PHE A 206 -9.62 6.70 15.11
N GLY A 207 -10.48 7.69 14.83
CA GLY A 207 -11.42 8.25 15.82
C GLY A 207 -12.36 7.19 16.38
N GLU A 208 -12.98 6.41 15.52
CA GLU A 208 -13.91 5.34 15.91
C GLU A 208 -13.28 4.33 16.89
N ALA A 209 -11.96 4.08 16.77
CA ALA A 209 -11.25 3.11 17.60
C ALA A 209 -10.56 3.72 18.84
N LEU A 210 -10.00 4.93 18.70
CA LEU A 210 -9.20 5.54 19.77
C LEU A 210 -10.04 6.33 20.79
N GLU A 211 -11.17 6.91 20.39
CA GLU A 211 -12.05 7.64 21.32
C GLU A 211 -12.57 6.76 22.49
N PRO A 212 -12.99 5.50 22.27
CA PRO A 212 -13.35 4.60 23.35
C PRO A 212 -12.20 4.27 24.30
N LEU A 213 -10.94 4.41 23.86
CA LEU A 213 -9.73 4.22 24.68
C LEU A 213 -9.32 5.49 25.46
N GLY A 214 -10.14 6.56 25.36
CA GLY A 214 -9.91 7.82 26.05
C GLY A 214 -9.05 8.84 25.31
N PHE A 215 -8.68 8.56 24.05
CA PHE A 215 -8.02 9.54 23.21
C PHE A 215 -9.03 10.56 22.68
N LYS A 216 -8.61 11.79 22.55
CA LYS A 216 -9.39 12.88 21.96
C LYS A 216 -8.65 13.45 20.75
N LEU A 217 -9.37 13.63 19.66
CA LEU A 217 -8.86 14.39 18.53
C LEU A 217 -8.79 15.87 18.93
N ILE A 218 -7.59 16.45 18.85
CA ILE A 218 -7.38 17.86 19.14
C ILE A 218 -7.49 18.74 17.90
N LYS A 219 -7.84 20.00 18.11
CA LYS A 219 -7.89 20.99 17.03
C LYS A 219 -6.49 21.55 16.79
N SER A 220 -5.79 20.99 15.79
CA SER A 220 -4.43 21.37 15.41
C SER A 220 -4.23 21.24 13.90
N LYS A 221 -3.11 21.76 13.39
CA LYS A 221 -2.73 21.69 11.99
C LYS A 221 -2.59 20.22 11.51
N TYR A 222 -2.01 19.38 12.34
CA TYR A 222 -1.86 17.96 12.10
C TYR A 222 -2.86 17.16 12.94
N PRO A 223 -3.32 15.98 12.49
CA PRO A 223 -4.30 15.19 13.23
C PRO A 223 -3.63 14.44 14.38
N TYR A 224 -3.76 14.93 15.60
CA TYR A 224 -3.32 14.25 16.80
C TYR A 224 -4.51 13.75 17.61
N PHE A 225 -4.45 12.48 18.00
CA PHE A 225 -5.26 11.91 19.06
C PHE A 225 -4.44 11.92 20.34
N VAL A 226 -4.94 12.57 21.38
CA VAL A 226 -4.23 12.76 22.65
C VAL A 226 -5.05 12.20 23.78
N LYS A 227 -4.43 11.40 24.66
CA LYS A 227 -4.99 10.89 25.91
C LYS A 227 -4.20 11.49 27.06
N VAL A 228 -4.88 12.24 27.94
CA VAL A 228 -4.31 12.70 29.20
C VAL A 228 -4.34 11.53 30.18
N VAL A 229 -3.19 11.10 30.63
CA VAL A 229 -3.04 9.94 31.53
C VAL A 229 -2.91 10.39 32.98
N SER A 230 -2.19 11.49 33.21
CA SER A 230 -2.05 12.15 34.49
C SER A 230 -1.85 13.66 34.27
N ASP A 231 -1.67 14.40 35.35
CA ASP A 231 -1.34 15.84 35.30
C ASP A 231 0.08 16.13 34.77
N GLU A 232 0.84 15.10 34.44
CA GLU A 232 2.21 15.22 33.95
C GLU A 232 2.46 14.45 32.64
N ILE A 233 1.53 13.57 32.22
CA ILE A 233 1.77 12.62 31.10
C ILE A 233 0.61 12.62 30.12
N ILE A 234 0.97 12.65 28.83
CA ILE A 234 0.05 12.45 27.71
C ILE A 234 0.53 11.34 26.78
N HIS A 235 -0.41 10.58 26.24
CA HIS A 235 -0.17 9.66 25.14
C HIS A 235 -0.69 10.26 23.84
N CYS A 236 0.01 10.05 22.75
CA CYS A 236 -0.34 10.60 21.45
C CYS A 236 -0.30 9.53 20.37
N VAL A 237 -1.23 9.66 19.42
CA VAL A 237 -1.25 8.91 18.16
C VAL A 237 -1.46 9.91 17.03
N THR A 238 -0.62 9.87 16.01
CA THR A 238 -0.68 10.77 14.87
C THR A 238 -0.18 10.11 13.59
N ILE A 239 -0.27 10.82 12.48
CA ILE A 239 0.13 10.35 11.17
C ILE A 239 1.01 11.39 10.46
N ALA A 240 2.02 10.94 9.75
CA ALA A 240 2.83 11.81 8.90
C ALA A 240 3.00 11.21 7.50
N ASN A 241 2.99 12.07 6.48
CA ASN A 241 3.36 11.67 5.14
C ASN A 241 4.85 11.34 5.08
N GLU A 242 5.19 10.22 4.43
CA GLU A 242 6.54 9.89 4.03
C GLU A 242 6.84 10.45 2.63
N ARG A 243 8.11 10.74 2.35
CA ARG A 243 8.55 11.25 1.04
C ARG A 243 8.77 10.16 -0.01
N ALA A 244 8.58 8.90 0.35
CA ALA A 244 8.78 7.80 -0.59
C ALA A 244 7.58 7.72 -1.54
N ASP A 245 7.75 8.28 -2.74
CA ASP A 245 6.85 8.04 -3.85
C ASP A 245 7.33 6.76 -4.56
N GLY A 246 6.58 5.67 -4.41
CA GLY A 246 6.78 4.43 -5.16
C GLY A 246 6.00 4.50 -6.47
N ARG A 247 6.67 4.30 -7.63
CA ARG A 247 5.96 4.01 -8.87
C ARG A 247 5.63 2.52 -8.89
N GLY A 248 4.34 2.18 -8.91
CA GLY A 248 3.89 0.84 -9.23
C GLY A 248 4.16 0.49 -10.70
N TYR A 249 4.19 -0.80 -11.02
CA TYR A 249 4.36 -1.29 -12.40
C TYR A 249 3.26 -0.78 -13.36
N ASN A 250 2.13 -0.33 -12.84
CA ASN A 250 1.00 0.25 -13.56
C ASN A 250 1.07 1.78 -13.74
N GLY A 251 2.24 2.39 -13.53
CA GLY A 251 2.42 3.84 -13.65
C GLY A 251 1.79 4.68 -12.52
N VAL A 252 1.03 4.09 -11.62
CA VAL A 252 0.42 4.81 -10.49
C VAL A 252 1.49 5.23 -9.49
N ILE A 253 1.47 6.52 -9.10
CA ILE A 253 2.33 7.04 -8.04
C ILE A 253 1.65 6.78 -6.70
N TYR A 254 2.19 5.85 -5.93
CA TYR A 254 1.76 5.58 -4.56
C TYR A 254 2.36 6.59 -3.59
N LYS A 255 1.53 7.07 -2.67
CA LYS A 255 1.99 7.85 -1.52
C LYS A 255 2.17 6.94 -0.33
N CYS A 256 3.06 7.33 0.58
CA CYS A 256 3.36 6.61 1.79
C CYS A 256 3.10 7.47 3.02
N PHE A 257 2.65 6.87 4.10
CA PHE A 257 2.54 7.48 5.42
C PHE A 257 3.03 6.52 6.51
N ASP A 258 3.42 7.09 7.65
CA ASP A 258 3.66 6.34 8.87
C ASP A 258 2.72 6.80 9.97
N VAL A 259 2.38 5.88 10.88
CA VAL A 259 1.69 6.16 12.13
C VAL A 259 2.73 6.29 13.23
N PHE A 260 2.66 7.39 13.96
CA PHE A 260 3.52 7.69 15.10
C PHE A 260 2.71 7.59 16.38
N CYS A 261 3.28 6.89 17.34
CA CYS A 261 2.74 6.75 18.69
C CYS A 261 3.81 7.11 19.69
N GLY A 262 3.39 7.59 20.85
CA GLY A 262 4.35 7.86 21.90
C GLY A 262 3.77 8.52 23.14
N VAL A 263 4.67 8.77 24.05
CA VAL A 263 4.43 9.37 25.34
C VAL A 263 5.14 10.71 25.42
N SER A 264 4.49 11.72 25.93
CA SER A 264 5.12 13.01 26.20
C SER A 264 4.81 13.46 27.63
N THR A 265 5.69 14.25 28.19
CA THR A 265 5.51 14.83 29.51
C THR A 265 5.35 16.34 29.44
N VAL A 266 4.72 16.95 30.43
CA VAL A 266 4.62 18.41 30.54
C VAL A 266 6.00 19.09 30.73
N TYR A 267 7.05 18.30 30.91
CA TYR A 267 8.43 18.78 31.09
C TYR A 267 9.22 18.92 29.79
N ASN A 268 8.64 18.52 28.66
CA ASN A 268 9.28 18.68 27.35
C ASN A 268 9.64 20.13 27.02
N SER A 269 10.62 20.32 26.15
CA SER A 269 11.08 21.66 25.72
C SER A 269 9.99 22.49 25.03
N GLY A 270 8.91 21.87 24.56
CA GLY A 270 7.71 22.53 24.06
C GLY A 270 6.74 21.52 23.50
N ILE A 271 5.46 21.64 23.87
CA ILE A 271 4.36 20.85 23.29
C ILE A 271 3.72 21.72 22.20
N ASP A 272 3.86 21.30 20.93
CA ASP A 272 3.29 22.00 19.79
C ASP A 272 2.74 21.02 18.76
N PHE A 273 1.42 20.81 18.78
CA PHE A 273 0.72 19.94 17.83
C PHE A 273 0.49 20.55 16.44
N ASP A 274 0.90 21.82 16.24
CA ASP A 274 0.93 22.45 14.93
C ASP A 274 2.27 22.20 14.19
N THR A 275 3.23 21.58 14.88
CA THR A 275 4.49 21.09 14.29
C THR A 275 4.29 19.73 13.63
N GLU A 276 5.01 19.47 12.54
CA GLU A 276 5.01 18.17 11.85
C GLU A 276 5.42 17.04 12.82
N PRO A 277 4.70 15.90 12.85
CA PRO A 277 4.95 14.82 13.82
C PRO A 277 6.41 14.37 13.91
N LYS A 278 7.12 14.28 12.78
CA LYS A 278 8.55 13.92 12.73
C LYS A 278 9.48 14.95 13.40
N ARG A 279 9.03 16.17 13.61
CA ARG A 279 9.78 17.26 14.24
C ARG A 279 9.33 17.55 15.66
N PHE A 280 8.34 16.80 16.13
CA PHE A 280 7.88 16.96 17.50
C PHE A 280 8.99 16.52 18.45
N HIS A 281 9.47 17.45 19.27
CA HIS A 281 10.46 17.19 20.31
C HIS A 281 9.81 16.41 21.46
N GLY A 282 9.44 15.22 21.22
CA GLY A 282 8.81 14.32 22.15
C GLY A 282 9.04 12.90 21.65
N SER A 283 8.69 11.95 22.42
CA SER A 283 8.96 10.54 22.20
C SER A 283 7.92 9.93 21.29
N PHE A 284 7.85 10.40 20.04
CA PHE A 284 7.01 9.79 19.02
C PHE A 284 7.85 8.95 18.09
N ASP A 285 7.57 7.68 18.09
CA ASP A 285 8.24 6.69 17.26
C ASP A 285 7.24 6.06 16.29
N SER A 286 7.69 5.67 15.10
CA SER A 286 6.84 4.93 14.19
C SER A 286 6.47 3.57 14.80
N VAL A 287 5.31 3.04 14.41
CA VAL A 287 4.87 1.73 14.90
C VAL A 287 5.92 0.64 14.59
N SER A 288 6.63 0.74 13.46
CA SER A 288 7.69 -0.19 13.11
C SER A 288 8.92 -0.09 14.00
N GLU A 289 9.25 1.11 14.48
CA GLU A 289 10.34 1.31 15.45
C GLU A 289 9.96 0.78 16.84
N ILE A 290 8.73 1.06 17.31
CA ILE A 290 8.21 0.49 18.56
C ILE A 290 8.28 -1.04 18.50
N TYR A 291 7.79 -1.65 17.40
CA TYR A 291 7.91 -3.10 17.21
C TYR A 291 9.36 -3.58 17.30
N THR A 292 10.26 -2.95 16.57
CA THR A 292 11.67 -3.35 16.55
C THR A 292 12.33 -3.26 17.93
N LYS A 293 12.02 -2.22 18.70
CA LYS A 293 12.62 -2.00 20.03
C LYS A 293 12.02 -2.93 21.10
N THR A 294 10.74 -3.21 21.04
CA THR A 294 10.04 -4.06 22.01
C THR A 294 10.16 -5.56 21.70
N HIS A 295 10.31 -5.92 20.43
CA HIS A 295 10.46 -7.30 19.95
C HIS A 295 11.85 -7.58 19.37
N TRP A 296 12.85 -6.84 19.81
CA TRP A 296 14.18 -6.87 19.20
C TRP A 296 14.86 -8.26 19.24
N ARG A 297 14.52 -9.12 20.22
CA ARG A 297 15.05 -10.49 20.36
C ARG A 297 14.50 -11.43 19.30
N ASP A 298 13.23 -11.31 18.99
CA ASP A 298 12.45 -12.17 18.08
C ASP A 298 11.85 -11.37 16.92
N CYS A 299 12.52 -10.26 16.52
CA CYS A 299 12.01 -9.37 15.51
C CYS A 299 11.94 -10.09 14.16
N ASP A 300 10.71 -10.33 13.69
CA ASP A 300 10.45 -10.79 12.33
C ASP A 300 10.65 -9.63 11.35
N MET A 301 11.69 -9.72 10.55
CA MET A 301 12.08 -8.69 9.58
C MET A 301 11.07 -8.55 8.44
N GLU A 302 10.39 -9.63 8.04
CA GLU A 302 9.34 -9.59 7.03
C GLU A 302 8.11 -8.85 7.56
N TYR A 303 7.68 -9.17 8.79
CA TYR A 303 6.60 -8.46 9.44
C TYR A 303 6.94 -6.97 9.64
N ARG A 304 8.15 -6.66 10.12
CA ARG A 304 8.64 -5.28 10.24
C ARG A 304 8.55 -4.54 8.90
N ALA A 305 9.03 -5.14 7.82
CA ALA A 305 8.96 -4.55 6.48
C ALA A 305 7.51 -4.29 6.05
N SER A 306 6.58 -5.15 6.45
CA SER A 306 5.14 -5.01 6.13
C SER A 306 4.44 -3.85 6.85
N ILE A 307 5.04 -3.32 7.93
CA ILE A 307 4.53 -2.19 8.73
C ILE A 307 5.43 -0.94 8.64
N MET A 308 6.49 -1.01 7.86
CA MET A 308 7.42 0.09 7.58
C MET A 308 6.87 0.92 6.42
N GLY A 309 6.08 1.95 6.77
CA GLY A 309 5.41 2.79 5.80
C GLY A 309 4.20 2.13 5.12
N PHE A 310 3.09 2.85 5.08
CA PHE A 310 1.84 2.36 4.51
C PHE A 310 1.60 3.04 3.16
N TYR A 311 1.68 2.26 2.09
CA TYR A 311 1.51 2.76 0.71
C TYR A 311 0.05 2.71 0.29
N TYR A 312 -0.44 3.77 -0.36
CA TYR A 312 -1.81 3.86 -0.87
C TYR A 312 -1.88 4.63 -2.18
N ASN A 313 -2.85 4.28 -3.01
CA ASN A 313 -3.17 5.04 -4.21
C ASN A 313 -3.92 6.33 -3.82
N PRO A 314 -3.36 7.53 -4.09
CA PRO A 314 -3.98 8.79 -3.68
C PRO A 314 -5.27 9.13 -4.44
N THR A 315 -5.61 8.37 -5.48
CA THR A 315 -6.85 8.54 -6.26
C THR A 315 -7.97 7.59 -5.82
N SER A 316 -7.70 6.64 -4.90
CA SER A 316 -8.69 5.69 -4.39
C SER A 316 -8.97 5.89 -2.91
N ALA A 317 -10.14 6.45 -2.59
CA ALA A 317 -10.59 6.61 -1.20
C ALA A 317 -10.80 5.24 -0.51
N ALA A 318 -11.32 4.24 -1.23
CA ALA A 318 -11.53 2.90 -0.70
C ALA A 318 -10.21 2.22 -0.31
N GLU A 319 -9.17 2.34 -1.16
CA GLU A 319 -7.84 1.81 -0.87
C GLU A 319 -7.21 2.53 0.32
N LEU A 320 -7.29 3.86 0.37
CA LEU A 320 -6.81 4.64 1.51
C LEU A 320 -7.45 4.18 2.83
N ILE A 321 -8.77 4.01 2.87
CA ILE A 321 -9.48 3.50 4.06
C ILE A 321 -9.02 2.08 4.42
N LYS A 322 -8.83 1.19 3.43
CA LYS A 322 -8.33 -0.17 3.67
C LYS A 322 -6.93 -0.16 4.29
N VAL A 323 -6.03 0.66 3.76
CA VAL A 323 -4.66 0.78 4.27
C VAL A 323 -4.64 1.41 5.67
N LEU A 324 -5.47 2.43 5.92
CA LEU A 324 -5.61 3.03 7.26
C LEU A 324 -6.17 2.04 8.28
N LYS A 325 -7.11 1.17 7.92
CA LYS A 325 -7.59 0.10 8.81
C LYS A 325 -6.48 -0.90 9.14
N LYS A 326 -5.63 -1.27 8.17
CA LYS A 326 -4.45 -2.09 8.43
C LYS A 326 -3.51 -1.39 9.42
N ALA A 327 -3.21 -0.10 9.19
CA ALA A 327 -2.35 0.69 10.06
C ALA A 327 -2.94 0.82 11.48
N LEU A 328 -4.25 1.01 11.61
CA LEU A 328 -4.94 1.03 12.90
C LEU A 328 -4.81 -0.29 13.66
N ASN A 329 -5.03 -1.43 12.98
CA ASN A 329 -4.90 -2.75 13.62
C ASN A 329 -3.49 -2.95 14.18
N VAL A 330 -2.46 -2.66 13.37
CA VAL A 330 -1.06 -2.75 13.81
C VAL A 330 -0.77 -1.78 14.97
N THR A 331 -1.33 -0.58 14.94
CA THR A 331 -1.21 0.40 16.03
C THR A 331 -1.81 -0.14 17.34
N CYS A 332 -3.02 -0.71 17.26
CA CYS A 332 -3.70 -1.29 18.43
C CYS A 332 -3.03 -2.56 18.96
N GLU A 333 -2.43 -3.37 18.09
CA GLU A 333 -1.76 -4.61 18.47
C GLU A 333 -0.36 -4.39 19.04
N ILE A 334 0.37 -3.38 18.57
CA ILE A 334 1.79 -3.17 18.89
C ILE A 334 2.01 -1.93 19.74
N ALA A 335 1.58 -0.75 19.27
CA ALA A 335 1.96 0.50 19.90
C ALA A 335 1.13 0.81 21.16
N ILE A 336 -0.17 0.63 21.09
CA ILE A 336 -1.06 0.92 22.25
C ILE A 336 -0.69 0.06 23.46
N PRO A 337 -0.47 -1.27 23.36
CA PRO A 337 -0.06 -2.09 24.52
C PRO A 337 1.28 -1.66 25.13
N VAL A 338 2.16 -1.03 24.37
CA VAL A 338 3.45 -0.53 24.86
C VAL A 338 3.30 0.78 25.61
N ILE A 339 2.51 1.73 25.06
CA ILE A 339 2.38 3.07 25.67
C ILE A 339 1.33 3.12 26.80
N ASP A 340 0.25 2.35 26.72
CA ASP A 340 -0.87 2.45 27.66
C ASP A 340 -0.49 2.19 29.13
N PRO A 341 0.46 1.27 29.45
CA PRO A 341 0.92 1.07 30.82
C PRO A 341 1.81 2.20 31.37
N ILE A 342 2.18 3.19 30.54
CA ILE A 342 3.11 4.26 30.94
C ILE A 342 2.31 5.39 31.60
N VAL A 343 2.11 5.28 32.91
CA VAL A 343 1.26 6.18 33.70
C VAL A 343 2.04 6.93 34.78
N THR A 344 3.34 6.67 34.94
CA THR A 344 4.24 7.38 35.88
C THR A 344 5.46 7.91 35.15
N LEU A 345 6.12 8.92 35.74
CA LEU A 345 7.32 9.53 35.15
C LEU A 345 8.48 8.54 35.06
N GLU A 346 8.64 7.64 36.03
CA GLU A 346 9.67 6.61 36.00
C GLU A 346 9.48 5.67 34.80
N ARG A 347 8.25 5.24 34.52
CA ARG A 347 7.93 4.45 33.33
C ARG A 347 8.13 5.23 32.03
N CYS A 348 7.87 6.55 32.04
CA CYS A 348 8.23 7.39 30.90
C CYS A 348 9.73 7.34 30.64
N MET A 349 10.56 7.42 31.68
CA MET A 349 12.01 7.35 31.52
C MET A 349 12.47 5.99 30.99
N ASP A 350 11.89 4.90 31.49
CA ASP A 350 12.18 3.55 30.95
C ASP A 350 11.80 3.42 29.45
N TYR A 351 10.66 4.02 29.06
CA TYR A 351 10.25 4.05 27.65
C TYR A 351 11.21 4.90 26.81
N PHE A 352 11.59 6.08 27.27
CA PHE A 352 12.52 6.96 26.56
C PHE A 352 13.89 6.32 26.40
N GLU A 353 14.37 5.62 27.43
CA GLU A 353 15.60 4.85 27.38
C GLU A 353 15.50 3.69 26.38
N LEU A 354 14.35 3.00 26.32
CA LEU A 354 14.11 1.93 25.35
C LEU A 354 14.12 2.43 23.92
N MET A 355 13.48 3.58 23.65
CA MET A 355 13.28 4.10 22.30
C MET A 355 14.47 4.94 21.82
N ARG A 356 15.21 5.58 22.72
CA ARG A 356 16.38 6.43 22.43
C ARG A 356 17.60 5.85 23.08
N HIS A 357 18.70 5.72 22.36
CA HIS A 357 19.91 5.07 22.85
C HIS A 357 20.63 5.81 23.99
N TRP A 358 20.43 7.15 24.13
CA TRP A 358 21.17 7.96 25.11
C TRP A 358 20.34 9.14 25.61
N ILE A 359 20.19 9.26 26.92
CA ILE A 359 19.58 10.40 27.59
C ILE A 359 20.63 11.07 28.47
N TYR A 360 21.22 12.14 27.92
CA TYR A 360 22.15 12.95 28.68
C TYR A 360 21.44 14.20 29.21
N PRO A 361 21.52 14.51 30.52
CA PRO A 361 21.04 15.75 31.04
C PRO A 361 21.99 16.88 30.64
N THR A 362 21.65 17.63 29.60
CA THR A 362 22.41 18.80 29.15
C THR A 362 21.64 20.08 29.43
N VAL A 363 22.37 21.16 29.76
CA VAL A 363 21.76 22.48 29.94
C VAL A 363 21.17 22.95 28.60
N GLY A 364 19.88 23.25 28.60
CA GLY A 364 19.17 23.75 27.41
C GLY A 364 18.56 22.67 26.50
N ASP A 365 18.66 21.40 26.88
CA ASP A 365 18.22 20.28 26.06
C ASP A 365 16.78 19.81 26.34
N SER A 366 16.41 18.63 25.82
CA SER A 366 15.06 18.08 25.92
C SER A 366 14.58 17.96 27.37
N GLY A 367 13.26 18.06 27.59
CA GLY A 367 12.66 17.93 28.91
C GLY A 367 12.91 16.58 29.57
N GLU A 368 13.02 15.53 28.77
CA GLU A 368 13.31 14.19 29.26
C GLU A 368 14.69 14.11 29.92
N SER A 369 15.69 14.82 29.37
CA SER A 369 17.06 14.83 29.91
C SER A 369 17.12 15.49 31.29
N ILE A 370 16.45 16.63 31.47
CA ILE A 370 16.45 17.32 32.78
C ILE A 370 15.51 16.68 33.78
N LEU A 371 14.49 15.95 33.35
CA LEU A 371 13.58 15.22 34.23
C LEU A 371 14.32 14.17 35.09
N CYS A 372 15.44 13.64 34.60
CA CYS A 372 16.29 12.74 35.34
C CYS A 372 16.75 13.36 36.68
N THR A 373 17.02 14.69 36.73
CA THR A 373 17.48 15.36 37.94
C THR A 373 16.42 15.38 39.07
N ARG A 374 15.16 15.25 38.68
CA ARG A 374 14.04 15.16 39.63
C ARG A 374 13.79 13.73 40.13
N LEU A 375 14.03 12.74 39.25
CA LEU A 375 13.62 11.35 39.50
C LEU A 375 14.71 10.47 40.10
N PHE A 376 15.98 10.82 39.88
CA PHE A 376 17.11 9.95 40.22
C PHE A 376 18.11 10.66 41.12
N SER A 377 18.75 9.89 41.99
CA SER A 377 20.07 10.23 42.56
C SER A 377 21.16 10.05 41.49
N ALA A 378 22.37 10.52 41.76
CA ALA A 378 23.49 10.39 40.84
C ALA A 378 23.81 8.93 40.50
N ASP A 379 23.76 8.05 41.52
CA ASP A 379 24.04 6.63 41.34
C ASP A 379 22.93 5.92 40.53
N GLU A 380 21.66 6.23 40.82
CA GLU A 380 20.52 5.68 40.06
C GLU A 380 20.54 6.15 38.61
N TYR A 381 20.93 7.40 38.34
CA TYR A 381 21.09 7.92 36.99
C TYR A 381 22.20 7.18 36.21
N VAL A 382 23.34 6.94 36.87
CA VAL A 382 24.43 6.15 36.25
C VAL A 382 23.96 4.74 35.92
N MET A 383 23.25 4.08 36.84
CA MET A 383 22.67 2.75 36.59
C MET A 383 21.64 2.77 35.45
N PHE A 384 20.82 3.81 35.40
CA PHE A 384 19.85 4.01 34.32
C PHE A 384 20.53 4.12 32.95
N CYS A 385 21.57 4.93 32.83
CA CYS A 385 22.35 5.06 31.60
C CYS A 385 23.13 3.77 31.24
N ASP A 386 23.63 3.04 32.24
CA ASP A 386 24.37 1.81 32.03
C ASP A 386 23.52 0.66 31.45
N ARG A 387 22.21 0.64 31.71
CA ARG A 387 21.26 -0.31 31.08
C ARG A 387 21.28 -0.23 29.54
N ASN A 388 21.50 0.94 28.98
CA ASN A 388 21.64 1.11 27.53
C ASN A 388 22.91 0.42 27.00
N CYS A 389 24.00 0.53 27.72
CA CYS A 389 25.25 -0.16 27.38
C CYS A 389 25.07 -1.68 27.39
N GLU A 390 24.31 -2.20 28.37
CA GLU A 390 23.99 -3.64 28.43
C GLU A 390 23.16 -4.11 27.26
N ARG A 391 22.12 -3.37 26.88
CA ARG A 391 21.31 -3.69 25.69
C ARG A 391 22.10 -3.64 24.40
N GLU A 392 22.97 -2.65 24.26
CA GLU A 392 23.84 -2.54 23.10
C GLU A 392 24.86 -3.70 23.04
N LEU A 393 25.42 -4.10 24.17
CA LEU A 393 26.27 -5.28 24.27
C LEU A 393 25.53 -6.55 23.85
N GLU A 394 24.32 -6.77 24.36
CA GLU A 394 23.48 -7.91 23.97
C GLU A 394 23.18 -7.92 22.46
N ARG A 395 22.95 -6.74 21.85
CA ARG A 395 22.77 -6.61 20.41
C ARG A 395 24.02 -6.98 19.65
N CYS A 396 25.16 -6.43 20.05
CA CYS A 396 26.46 -6.69 19.41
C CYS A 396 26.86 -8.16 19.49
N HIS A 397 26.58 -8.83 20.60
CA HIS A 397 26.84 -10.29 20.72
C HIS A 397 26.01 -11.09 19.70
N ARG A 398 24.76 -10.73 19.45
CA ARG A 398 23.93 -11.41 18.44
C ARG A 398 24.39 -11.14 17.01
N GLU A 399 24.80 -9.91 16.75
CA GLU A 399 25.29 -9.48 15.44
C GLU A 399 26.74 -9.93 15.19
N HIS A 400 27.37 -10.62 16.16
CA HIS A 400 28.78 -11.04 16.13
C HIS A 400 29.73 -9.86 15.86
N ASN A 401 29.42 -8.67 16.42
CA ASN A 401 30.22 -7.47 16.27
C ASN A 401 31.28 -7.36 17.37
N GLU A 402 32.32 -8.17 17.24
CA GLU A 402 33.44 -8.29 18.24
C GLU A 402 34.15 -6.95 18.50
N GLU A 403 34.31 -6.13 17.46
CA GLU A 403 34.98 -4.83 17.57
C GLU A 403 34.19 -3.87 18.46
N ARG A 404 32.85 -3.83 18.29
CA ARG A 404 31.98 -2.99 19.10
C ARG A 404 31.86 -3.50 20.54
N ILE A 405 31.81 -4.82 20.73
CA ILE A 405 31.80 -5.46 22.07
C ILE A 405 33.04 -5.04 22.86
N LYS A 406 34.20 -5.15 22.23
CA LYS A 406 35.49 -4.77 22.86
C LYS A 406 35.48 -3.28 23.22
N TYR A 407 35.07 -2.40 22.29
CA TYR A 407 35.01 -0.97 22.54
C TYR A 407 34.09 -0.64 23.73
N LEU A 408 32.88 -1.20 23.78
CA LEU A 408 31.95 -0.96 24.87
C LEU A 408 32.50 -1.46 26.21
N ALA A 409 33.12 -2.63 26.25
CA ALA A 409 33.71 -3.17 27.46
C ALA A 409 34.88 -2.29 27.99
N GLU A 410 35.72 -1.78 27.11
CA GLU A 410 36.86 -0.92 27.46
C GLU A 410 36.43 0.47 27.94
N THR A 411 35.31 1.04 27.38
CA THR A 411 34.90 2.41 27.66
C THR A 411 33.84 2.52 28.76
N ARG A 412 33.14 1.44 29.12
CA ARG A 412 31.99 1.45 30.03
C ARG A 412 32.22 2.18 31.34
N GLU A 413 33.32 1.88 32.03
CA GLU A 413 33.61 2.49 33.32
C GLU A 413 34.00 3.97 33.21
N GLU A 414 34.59 4.39 32.09
CA GLU A 414 34.87 5.80 31.83
C GLU A 414 33.57 6.59 31.52
N GLU A 415 32.66 5.97 30.77
CA GLU A 415 31.34 6.57 30.49
C GLU A 415 30.53 6.73 31.78
N LYS A 416 30.51 5.76 32.68
CA LYS A 416 29.86 5.89 34.00
C LYS A 416 30.38 7.09 34.79
N LYS A 417 31.68 7.34 34.78
CA LYS A 417 32.27 8.51 35.42
C LYS A 417 31.83 9.82 34.76
N LYS A 418 31.69 9.81 33.43
CA LYS A 418 31.17 10.97 32.69
C LYS A 418 29.72 11.24 33.05
N PHE A 419 28.86 10.19 33.10
CA PHE A 419 27.47 10.31 33.51
C PHE A 419 27.33 10.89 34.91
N TYR A 420 28.09 10.36 35.87
CA TYR A 420 28.10 10.87 37.24
C TYR A 420 28.51 12.33 37.30
N LYS A 421 29.59 12.70 36.61
CA LYS A 421 30.07 14.09 36.55
C LYS A 421 29.06 15.04 35.92
N PHE A 422 28.38 14.59 34.86
CA PHE A 422 27.32 15.37 34.21
C PHE A 422 26.16 15.61 35.16
N PHE A 423 25.66 14.54 35.74
CA PHE A 423 24.48 14.61 36.63
C PHE A 423 24.76 15.47 37.87
N THR A 424 25.95 15.38 38.43
CA THR A 424 26.36 16.16 39.63
C THR A 424 26.87 17.56 39.30
N ASN A 425 26.77 18.02 38.07
CA ASN A 425 27.14 19.38 37.71
C ASN A 425 26.31 20.40 38.49
N PRO A 426 26.92 21.30 39.31
CA PRO A 426 26.20 22.25 40.14
C PRO A 426 25.27 23.18 39.32
N GLU A 427 25.72 23.62 38.13
CA GLU A 427 24.91 24.48 37.25
C GLU A 427 23.62 23.76 36.79
N LEU A 428 23.73 22.46 36.46
CA LEU A 428 22.58 21.65 36.09
C LEU A 428 21.61 21.47 37.27
N GLN A 429 22.13 21.14 38.45
CA GLN A 429 21.33 20.89 39.65
C GLN A 429 20.62 22.14 40.15
N GLU A 430 21.20 23.33 39.96
CA GLU A 430 20.58 24.60 40.30
C GLU A 430 19.53 25.03 39.27
N TRP A 431 19.81 24.85 38.00
CA TRP A 431 18.97 25.29 36.88
C TRP A 431 17.76 24.38 36.65
N ALA A 432 17.92 23.06 36.68
CA ALA A 432 16.91 22.10 36.25
C ALA A 432 15.57 22.19 37.02
N PRO A 433 15.51 22.36 38.35
CA PRO A 433 14.23 22.47 39.05
C PRO A 433 13.38 23.67 38.61
N ALA A 434 14.00 24.84 38.43
CA ALA A 434 13.31 26.04 37.98
C ALA A 434 12.82 25.90 36.52
N GLU A 435 13.61 25.28 35.69
CA GLU A 435 13.27 25.03 34.29
C GLU A 435 12.15 23.99 34.15
N LEU A 436 12.13 22.94 34.95
CA LEU A 436 11.04 21.95 34.97
C LEU A 436 9.72 22.59 35.36
N GLU A 437 9.70 23.43 36.41
CA GLU A 437 8.49 24.14 36.83
C GLU A 437 8.01 25.14 35.77
N ARG A 438 8.93 25.86 35.10
CA ARG A 438 8.59 26.75 34.00
C ARG A 438 7.92 25.96 32.87
N ARG A 439 8.55 24.86 32.42
CA ARG A 439 8.03 24.01 31.33
C ARG A 439 6.68 23.38 31.70
N LYS A 440 6.53 22.85 32.92
CA LYS A 440 5.26 22.31 33.39
C LYS A 440 4.14 23.36 33.25
N LYS A 441 4.38 24.58 33.72
CA LYS A 441 3.41 25.66 33.62
C LYS A 441 3.04 25.98 32.17
N GLU A 442 4.02 26.25 31.31
CA GLU A 442 3.82 26.64 29.92
C GLU A 442 3.13 25.52 29.13
N ASN A 443 3.57 24.28 29.27
CA ASN A 443 2.97 23.14 28.56
C ASN A 443 1.57 22.82 29.04
N THR A 444 1.31 22.93 30.34
CA THR A 444 -0.05 22.75 30.90
C THR A 444 -1.01 23.82 30.35
N GLU A 445 -0.59 25.07 30.30
CA GLU A 445 -1.38 26.15 29.69
C GLU A 445 -1.67 25.85 28.22
N LYS A 446 -0.66 25.44 27.45
CA LYS A 446 -0.80 25.11 26.04
C LYS A 446 -1.69 23.87 25.79
N LEU A 447 -1.60 22.85 26.62
CA LEU A 447 -2.50 21.68 26.53
C LEU A 447 -3.96 22.07 26.77
N ARG A 448 -4.21 23.01 27.69
CA ARG A 448 -5.55 23.56 27.92
C ARG A 448 -6.08 24.36 26.72
N GLU A 449 -5.23 25.09 26.01
CA GLU A 449 -5.59 25.77 24.75
C GLU A 449 -6.05 24.77 23.68
N TYR A 450 -5.46 23.58 23.64
CA TYR A 450 -5.92 22.47 22.77
C TYR A 450 -7.17 21.74 23.31
N GLY A 451 -7.77 22.19 24.42
CA GLY A 451 -8.97 21.61 25.00
C GLY A 451 -8.74 20.35 25.84
N LEU A 452 -7.51 20.14 26.30
CA LEU A 452 -7.16 19.03 27.19
C LEU A 452 -7.21 19.48 28.66
N ASN A 453 -7.82 18.65 29.48
CA ASN A 453 -7.87 18.88 30.94
C ASN A 453 -6.69 18.14 31.58
N ILE A 454 -5.65 18.87 31.91
CA ILE A 454 -4.44 18.40 32.59
C ILE A 454 -4.17 19.25 33.82
#